data_3410c6e4c5c20c24a80752b88f58e9b0
#
_entry.id   3410c6e4c5c20c24a80752b88f58e9b0
#
_cell.length_a   1.000
_cell.length_b   1.000
_cell.length_c   1.000
_cell.angle_alpha   90.00
_cell.angle_beta   90.00
_cell.angle_gamma   90.00
#
_symmetry.space_group_name_H-M   'P 1'
#
loop_
_entity.id
_entity.type
_entity.pdbx_description
1 polymer ?
#
loop_
_entity_poly.entity_id
_entity_poly.type
_entity_poly.pdbx_seq_one_letter_code
_entity_poly.pdbx_strand_id
1 'polypeptide(L)'
;TCALPILISSQALGKKPLPPKAELQWWYQFYFATERGRQVYAQNTHDFARLIWQQASPGWKFSEATFNQSAKALDNPDQVAITISNYRWRMGLEKGEQMYDAYEKKLAALPVITVPAITIEGDNNGAPHPAPEAYRAKFSGKYEHRSFTGNIGHNPPAEDPDEFVKAITDAAAL
;
A
#
# COMPACT_ATOMS: atom_id res chain seq x y z
N THR A 1 -9.72 7.33 15.64
CA THR A 1 -9.87 6.34 14.57
C THR A 1 -8.77 6.59 13.54
N CYS A 2 -7.96 5.60 13.24
CA CYS A 2 -6.87 5.71 12.28
C CYS A 2 -7.12 4.75 11.13
N ALA A 3 -7.16 5.27 9.91
CA ALA A 3 -7.19 4.46 8.69
C ALA A 3 -5.76 4.30 8.20
N LEU A 4 -5.23 3.09 8.25
CA LEU A 4 -3.87 2.79 7.82
C LEU A 4 -3.90 1.65 6.79
N PRO A 5 -3.08 1.70 5.73
CA PRO A 5 -2.82 0.53 4.92
C PRO A 5 -2.14 -0.52 5.80
N ILE A 6 -2.82 -1.65 6.03
CA ILE A 6 -2.28 -2.74 6.87
C ILE A 6 -1.37 -3.62 6.01
N LEU A 7 -0.26 -3.09 5.61
CA LEU A 7 0.86 -3.88 5.13
C LEU A 7 2.00 -3.72 6.13
N ILE A 8 2.08 -4.65 7.08
CA ILE A 8 3.32 -4.81 7.82
C ILE A 8 4.32 -5.45 6.85
N SER A 9 5.03 -4.59 6.14
CA SER A 9 6.08 -5.00 5.23
C SER A 9 7.36 -5.12 6.04
N SER A 10 7.74 -6.34 6.37
CA SER A 10 9.10 -6.61 6.86
C SER A 10 10.02 -6.93 5.69
N GLN A 11 11.33 -6.69 5.85
CA GLN A 11 12.32 -7.14 4.87
C GLN A 11 12.23 -8.66 4.62
N ALA A 12 11.84 -9.45 5.61
CA ALA A 12 11.65 -10.88 5.46
C ALA A 12 10.57 -11.22 4.42
N LEU A 13 9.47 -10.45 4.37
CA LEU A 13 8.42 -10.62 3.37
C LEU A 13 8.84 -10.12 1.99
N GLY A 14 9.54 -8.99 1.93
CA GLY A 14 10.05 -8.43 0.67
C GLY A 14 11.11 -9.30 -0.02
N LYS A 15 11.80 -10.15 0.73
CA LYS A 15 12.82 -11.09 0.19
C LYS A 15 12.22 -12.42 -0.27
N LYS A 16 10.96 -12.70 0.04
CA LYS A 16 10.33 -13.99 -0.30
C LYS A 16 9.82 -13.94 -1.73
N PRO A 17 10.30 -14.85 -2.63
CA PRO A 17 9.79 -14.92 -3.99
C PRO A 17 8.29 -15.25 -4.00
N LEU A 18 7.57 -14.64 -4.93
CA LEU A 18 6.14 -14.87 -5.16
C LEU A 18 5.94 -15.62 -6.50
N PRO A 19 4.74 -16.16 -6.74
CA PRO A 19 4.40 -16.68 -8.06
C PRO A 19 4.54 -15.60 -9.14
N PRO A 20 4.92 -15.94 -10.39
CA PRO A 20 5.22 -14.98 -11.45
C PRO A 20 4.13 -13.93 -11.71
N LYS A 21 2.85 -14.30 -11.59
CA LYS A 21 1.74 -13.36 -11.75
C LYS A 21 1.74 -12.26 -10.68
N ALA A 22 2.05 -12.62 -9.43
CA ALA A 22 2.15 -11.65 -8.33
C ALA A 22 3.41 -10.77 -8.46
N GLU A 23 4.54 -11.37 -8.87
CA GLU A 23 5.77 -10.63 -9.17
C GLU A 23 5.53 -9.60 -10.29
N LEU A 24 4.79 -9.96 -11.33
CA LEU A 24 4.42 -9.05 -12.41
C LEU A 24 3.58 -7.85 -11.91
N GLN A 25 2.69 -8.05 -10.95
CA GLN A 25 1.93 -6.95 -10.35
C GLN A 25 2.81 -6.02 -9.50
N TRP A 26 3.90 -6.54 -8.94
CA TRP A 26 4.86 -5.79 -8.14
C TRP A 26 6.14 -5.41 -8.89
N TRP A 27 6.13 -5.45 -10.22
CA TRP A 27 7.27 -5.18 -11.09
C TRP A 27 8.05 -3.91 -10.73
N TYR A 28 7.36 -2.86 -10.32
CA TYR A 28 7.96 -1.58 -9.98
C TYR A 28 8.88 -1.64 -8.76
N GLN A 29 8.65 -2.57 -7.83
CA GLN A 29 9.53 -2.75 -6.66
C GLN A 29 10.92 -3.22 -7.11
N PHE A 30 10.96 -4.17 -8.03
CA PHE A 30 12.22 -4.68 -8.60
C PHE A 30 12.86 -3.63 -9.50
N TYR A 31 12.04 -2.88 -10.23
CA TYR A 31 12.52 -1.79 -11.07
C TYR A 31 13.21 -0.70 -10.26
N PHE A 32 12.62 -0.27 -9.15
CA PHE A 32 13.21 0.70 -8.22
C PHE A 32 14.49 0.19 -7.54
N ALA A 33 14.72 -1.11 -7.48
CA ALA A 33 15.98 -1.67 -6.98
C ALA A 33 17.18 -1.38 -7.89
N THR A 34 16.93 -1.06 -9.18
CA THR A 34 17.95 -0.83 -10.20
C THR A 34 18.25 0.66 -10.36
N GLU A 35 19.49 0.96 -10.81
CA GLU A 35 19.87 2.34 -11.16
C GLU A 35 19.04 2.88 -12.34
N ARG A 36 18.71 2.02 -13.31
CA ARG A 36 17.82 2.38 -14.42
C ARG A 36 16.44 2.82 -13.91
N GLY A 37 15.85 2.09 -12.96
CA GLY A 37 14.56 2.43 -12.37
C GLY A 37 14.62 3.76 -11.62
N ARG A 38 15.67 4.00 -10.85
CA ARG A 38 15.90 5.27 -10.16
C ARG A 38 15.92 6.45 -11.15
N GLN A 39 16.68 6.35 -12.23
CA GLN A 39 16.81 7.41 -13.24
C GLN A 39 15.49 7.70 -13.96
N VAL A 40 14.77 6.64 -14.38
CA VAL A 40 13.48 6.82 -15.05
C VAL A 40 12.44 7.42 -14.12
N TYR A 41 12.39 6.96 -12.84
CA TYR A 41 11.47 7.53 -11.86
C TYR A 41 11.78 9.00 -11.59
N ALA A 42 13.04 9.38 -11.47
CA ALA A 42 13.45 10.78 -11.27
C ALA A 42 13.02 11.71 -12.42
N GLN A 43 12.91 11.19 -13.63
CA GLN A 43 12.50 11.96 -14.80
C GLN A 43 10.99 11.95 -15.04
N ASN A 44 10.23 11.02 -14.44
CA ASN A 44 8.84 10.73 -14.81
C ASN A 44 7.97 10.41 -13.59
N THR A 45 8.14 11.11 -12.46
CA THR A 45 7.41 10.80 -11.20
C THR A 45 5.90 10.82 -11.38
N HIS A 46 5.36 11.82 -12.08
CA HIS A 46 3.93 11.97 -12.33
C HIS A 46 3.37 10.86 -13.24
N ASP A 47 4.04 10.60 -14.37
CA ASP A 47 3.59 9.56 -15.31
C ASP A 47 3.66 8.18 -14.66
N PHE A 48 4.69 7.94 -13.84
CA PHE A 48 4.84 6.70 -13.10
C PHE A 48 3.71 6.53 -12.08
N ALA A 49 3.38 7.56 -11.31
CA ALA A 49 2.29 7.54 -10.35
C ALA A 49 0.94 7.30 -11.04
N ARG A 50 0.69 7.95 -12.18
CA ARG A 50 -0.51 7.75 -12.99
C ARG A 50 -0.64 6.30 -13.44
N LEU A 51 0.45 5.71 -13.95
CA LEU A 51 0.47 4.31 -14.35
C LEU A 51 0.13 3.38 -13.18
N ILE A 52 0.71 3.61 -12.01
CA ILE A 52 0.43 2.82 -10.82
C ILE A 52 -1.04 2.97 -10.38
N TRP A 53 -1.61 4.17 -10.40
CA TRP A 53 -3.02 4.37 -10.08
C TRP A 53 -3.93 3.60 -11.03
N GLN A 54 -3.66 3.63 -12.33
CA GLN A 54 -4.43 2.91 -13.34
C GLN A 54 -4.33 1.39 -13.19
N GLN A 55 -3.15 0.87 -12.80
CA GLN A 55 -2.95 -0.55 -12.57
C GLN A 55 -3.58 -1.04 -11.27
N ALA A 56 -3.46 -0.25 -10.22
CA ALA A 56 -3.97 -0.62 -8.90
C ALA A 56 -5.49 -0.43 -8.77
N SER A 57 -6.05 0.55 -9.48
CA SER A 57 -7.48 0.86 -9.48
C SER A 57 -8.02 0.93 -10.93
N PRO A 58 -8.08 -0.19 -11.64
CA PRO A 58 -8.42 -0.20 -13.07
C PRO A 58 -9.85 0.26 -13.38
N GLY A 59 -10.75 0.19 -12.40
CA GLY A 59 -12.12 0.68 -12.48
C GLY A 59 -12.27 2.18 -12.25
N TRP A 60 -11.31 2.79 -11.57
CA TRP A 60 -11.43 4.18 -11.13
C TRP A 60 -11.21 5.18 -12.25
N LYS A 61 -12.26 5.95 -12.56
CA LYS A 61 -12.24 7.01 -13.57
C LYS A 61 -11.91 8.37 -12.92
N PHE A 62 -10.74 8.47 -12.28
CA PHE A 62 -10.31 9.73 -11.67
C PHE A 62 -10.15 10.84 -12.71
N SER A 63 -10.48 12.07 -12.29
CA SER A 63 -10.30 13.26 -13.13
C SER A 63 -8.84 13.73 -13.17
N GLU A 64 -8.47 14.46 -14.21
CA GLU A 64 -7.17 15.12 -14.25
C GLU A 64 -6.95 16.07 -13.07
N ALA A 65 -8.01 16.75 -12.61
CA ALA A 65 -7.94 17.65 -11.46
C ALA A 65 -7.60 16.86 -10.18
N THR A 66 -8.24 15.71 -9.96
CA THR A 66 -7.98 14.83 -8.81
C THR A 66 -6.53 14.33 -8.82
N PHE A 67 -6.08 13.84 -9.97
CA PHE A 67 -4.71 13.37 -10.11
C PHE A 67 -3.70 14.49 -9.87
N ASN A 68 -3.86 15.63 -10.54
CA ASN A 68 -2.91 16.75 -10.46
C ASN A 68 -2.84 17.34 -9.05
N GLN A 69 -3.93 17.33 -8.28
CA GLN A 69 -3.92 17.75 -6.89
C GLN A 69 -3.02 16.85 -6.04
N SER A 70 -3.14 15.55 -6.20
CA SER A 70 -2.32 14.56 -5.46
C SER A 70 -0.88 14.54 -5.96
N ALA A 71 -0.67 14.67 -7.26
CA ALA A 71 0.64 14.63 -7.90
C ALA A 71 1.58 15.75 -7.47
N LYS A 72 1.05 16.89 -6.98
CA LYS A 72 1.87 17.96 -6.39
C LYS A 72 2.80 17.48 -5.26
N ALA A 73 2.41 16.44 -4.53
CA ALA A 73 3.26 15.85 -3.50
C ALA A 73 4.53 15.19 -4.08
N LEU A 74 4.49 14.79 -5.34
CA LEU A 74 5.63 14.17 -6.05
C LEU A 74 6.69 15.20 -6.46
N ASP A 75 6.38 16.49 -6.39
CA ASP A 75 7.32 17.59 -6.68
C ASP A 75 8.28 17.85 -5.50
N ASN A 76 8.08 17.16 -4.38
CA ASN A 76 9.01 17.21 -3.25
C ASN A 76 10.41 16.74 -3.70
N PRO A 77 11.47 17.54 -3.49
CA PRO A 77 12.82 17.20 -3.91
C PRO A 77 13.35 15.86 -3.33
N ASP A 78 12.81 15.44 -2.17
CA ASP A 78 13.20 14.18 -1.53
C ASP A 78 12.40 12.97 -2.02
N GLN A 79 11.35 13.18 -2.83
CA GLN A 79 10.40 12.14 -3.24
C GLN A 79 11.09 10.94 -3.89
N VAL A 80 12.02 11.19 -4.80
CA VAL A 80 12.74 10.11 -5.51
C VAL A 80 13.61 9.33 -4.54
N ALA A 81 14.40 10.02 -3.72
CA ALA A 81 15.28 9.38 -2.75
C ALA A 81 14.49 8.52 -1.75
N ILE A 82 13.41 9.06 -1.18
CA ILE A 82 12.55 8.35 -0.22
C ILE A 82 11.91 7.11 -0.86
N THR A 83 11.37 7.24 -2.06
CA THR A 83 10.72 6.11 -2.75
C THR A 83 11.72 5.00 -3.06
N ILE A 84 12.87 5.34 -3.64
CA ILE A 84 13.89 4.37 -4.01
C ILE A 84 14.45 3.67 -2.75
N SER A 85 14.78 4.44 -1.71
CA SER A 85 15.29 3.87 -0.45
C SER A 85 14.28 2.92 0.18
N ASN A 86 13.00 3.30 0.25
CA ASN A 86 11.94 2.45 0.81
C ASN A 86 11.83 1.09 0.10
N TYR A 87 11.84 1.07 -1.24
CA TYR A 87 11.74 -0.20 -1.98
C TYR A 87 13.03 -1.02 -1.92
N ARG A 88 14.18 -0.37 -1.96
CA ARG A 88 15.47 -1.05 -1.75
C ARG A 88 15.58 -1.66 -0.36
N TRP A 89 15.14 -0.92 0.67
CA TRP A 89 15.08 -1.43 2.03
C TRP A 89 14.17 -2.67 2.16
N ARG A 90 12.97 -2.65 1.56
CA ARG A 90 12.05 -3.80 1.56
C ARG A 90 12.69 -5.06 0.97
N MET A 91 13.51 -4.90 -0.04
CA MET A 91 14.22 -6.00 -0.69
C MET A 91 15.53 -6.38 0.02
N GLY A 92 15.90 -5.66 1.08
CA GLY A 92 17.15 -5.89 1.83
C GLY A 92 18.42 -5.44 1.09
N LEU A 93 18.28 -4.54 0.14
CA LEU A 93 19.38 -3.96 -0.65
C LEU A 93 19.93 -2.67 -0.02
N GLU A 94 19.24 -2.16 0.99
CA GLU A 94 19.63 -0.95 1.71
C GLU A 94 19.31 -1.12 3.19
N LYS A 95 20.10 -0.48 4.04
CA LYS A 95 19.87 -0.46 5.48
C LYS A 95 18.87 0.66 5.82
N GLY A 96 18.00 0.41 6.80
CA GLY A 96 17.18 1.45 7.39
C GLY A 96 17.97 2.34 8.35
N GLU A 97 17.32 3.39 8.85
CA GLU A 97 17.87 4.27 9.86
C GLU A 97 17.89 3.58 11.22
N GLN A 98 19.03 3.55 11.88
CA GLN A 98 19.25 2.84 13.15
C GLN A 98 18.27 3.28 14.26
N MET A 99 17.83 4.53 14.24
CA MET A 99 16.86 5.04 15.22
C MET A 99 15.51 4.31 15.19
N TYR A 100 15.17 3.61 14.10
CA TYR A 100 13.93 2.85 13.94
C TYR A 100 14.09 1.35 14.20
N ASP A 101 15.30 0.83 14.46
CA ASP A 101 15.56 -0.61 14.63
C ASP A 101 14.67 -1.25 15.70
N ALA A 102 14.40 -0.53 16.79
CA ALA A 102 13.53 -1.03 17.86
C ALA A 102 12.07 -1.21 17.39
N TYR A 103 11.57 -0.33 16.52
CA TYR A 103 10.24 -0.46 15.92
C TYR A 103 10.21 -1.57 14.87
N GLU A 104 11.23 -1.65 14.03
CA GLU A 104 11.36 -2.71 13.03
C GLU A 104 11.37 -4.10 13.67
N LYS A 105 12.09 -4.26 14.78
CA LYS A 105 12.11 -5.51 15.56
C LYS A 105 10.72 -5.86 16.12
N LYS A 106 9.97 -4.87 16.60
CA LYS A 106 8.59 -5.07 17.09
C LYS A 106 7.66 -5.48 15.94
N LEU A 107 7.75 -4.81 14.80
CA LEU A 107 6.92 -5.10 13.62
C LEU A 107 7.25 -6.46 13.01
N ALA A 108 8.53 -6.85 13.00
CA ALA A 108 8.97 -8.16 12.50
C ALA A 108 8.42 -9.33 13.34
N ALA A 109 8.08 -9.09 14.61
CA ALA A 109 7.40 -10.08 15.47
C ALA A 109 5.91 -10.27 15.11
N LEU A 110 5.36 -9.49 14.17
CA LEU A 110 3.98 -9.51 13.73
C LEU A 110 2.98 -9.46 14.91
N PRO A 111 3.01 -8.38 15.71
CA PRO A 111 2.18 -8.28 16.91
C PRO A 111 0.70 -8.38 16.56
N VAL A 112 -0.05 -9.07 17.41
CA VAL A 112 -1.50 -9.20 17.26
C VAL A 112 -2.17 -7.86 17.56
N ILE A 113 -3.14 -7.47 16.73
CA ILE A 113 -3.91 -6.24 16.87
C ILE A 113 -5.09 -6.53 17.80
N THR A 114 -5.15 -5.82 18.94
CA THR A 114 -6.14 -6.04 19.99
C THR A 114 -7.30 -5.05 19.97
N VAL A 115 -7.14 -3.93 19.29
CA VAL A 115 -8.18 -2.90 19.15
C VAL A 115 -9.24 -3.32 18.13
N PRO A 116 -10.49 -2.83 18.25
CA PRO A 116 -11.51 -3.02 17.22
C PRO A 116 -11.01 -2.57 15.85
N ALA A 117 -11.27 -3.36 14.83
CA ALA A 117 -10.75 -3.09 13.49
C ALA A 117 -11.69 -3.57 12.39
N ILE A 118 -11.75 -2.81 11.31
CA ILE A 118 -12.36 -3.21 10.04
C ILE A 118 -11.31 -3.14 8.95
N THR A 119 -11.08 -4.25 8.25
CA THR A 119 -10.28 -4.25 7.02
C THR A 119 -11.19 -4.11 5.81
N ILE A 120 -10.71 -3.38 4.80
CA ILE A 120 -11.47 -3.06 3.60
C ILE A 120 -10.69 -3.53 2.38
N GLU A 121 -11.39 -4.13 1.42
CA GLU A 121 -10.85 -4.51 0.12
C GLU A 121 -11.83 -4.08 -0.98
N GLY A 122 -11.32 -3.59 -2.09
CA GLY A 122 -12.13 -3.30 -3.28
C GLY A 122 -12.26 -4.55 -4.17
N ASP A 123 -13.43 -4.75 -4.77
CA ASP A 123 -13.74 -5.91 -5.63
C ASP A 123 -12.96 -5.93 -6.95
N ASN A 124 -12.31 -4.81 -7.30
CA ASN A 124 -11.46 -4.66 -8.48
C ASN A 124 -10.06 -4.12 -8.15
N ASN A 125 -9.51 -4.55 -7.01
CA ASN A 125 -8.16 -4.18 -6.62
C ASN A 125 -7.11 -4.84 -7.51
N GLY A 126 -6.40 -4.04 -8.31
CA GLY A 126 -5.34 -4.50 -9.20
C GLY A 126 -3.99 -4.74 -8.50
N ALA A 127 -3.84 -4.31 -7.24
CA ALA A 127 -2.63 -4.58 -6.47
C ALA A 127 -2.68 -5.98 -5.82
N PRO A 128 -1.53 -6.67 -5.65
CA PRO A 128 -1.50 -7.94 -4.94
C PRO A 128 -1.97 -7.79 -3.50
N HIS A 129 -2.89 -8.62 -3.09
CA HIS A 129 -3.41 -8.67 -1.72
C HIS A 129 -3.67 -10.12 -1.30
N PRO A 130 -3.55 -10.44 0.00
CA PRO A 130 -3.91 -11.77 0.51
C PRO A 130 -5.43 -11.96 0.49
N ALA A 131 -5.85 -13.22 0.53
CA ALA A 131 -7.27 -13.54 0.73
C ALA A 131 -7.76 -12.99 2.08
N PRO A 132 -9.05 -12.58 2.19
CA PRO A 132 -9.62 -11.98 3.41
C PRO A 132 -9.38 -12.78 4.68
N GLU A 133 -9.42 -14.09 4.59
CA GLU A 133 -9.20 -15.02 5.71
C GLU A 133 -7.81 -14.89 6.34
N ALA A 134 -6.81 -14.50 5.54
CA ALA A 134 -5.44 -14.30 6.01
C ALA A 134 -5.30 -13.09 6.93
N TYR A 135 -6.24 -12.14 6.87
CA TYR A 135 -6.24 -10.99 7.78
C TYR A 135 -6.73 -11.36 9.19
N ARG A 136 -7.75 -12.23 9.29
CA ARG A 136 -8.40 -12.55 10.57
C ARG A 136 -7.41 -12.98 11.67
N ALA A 137 -6.41 -13.74 11.33
CA ALA A 137 -5.40 -14.23 12.27
C ALA A 137 -4.55 -13.12 12.91
N LYS A 138 -4.55 -11.90 12.35
CA LYS A 138 -3.80 -10.76 12.85
C LYS A 138 -4.53 -9.99 13.96
N PHE A 139 -5.80 -10.29 14.20
CA PHE A 139 -6.67 -9.56 15.12
C PHE A 139 -7.19 -10.47 16.22
N SER A 140 -7.07 -10.06 17.49
CA SER A 140 -7.71 -10.72 18.64
C SER A 140 -8.88 -9.93 19.23
N GLY A 141 -9.02 -8.66 18.85
CA GLY A 141 -10.17 -7.83 19.19
C GLY A 141 -11.38 -8.08 18.30
N LYS A 142 -12.40 -7.22 18.43
CA LYS A 142 -13.54 -7.22 17.50
C LYS A 142 -13.02 -6.89 16.08
N TYR A 143 -13.40 -7.72 15.12
CA TYR A 143 -12.87 -7.62 13.78
C TYR A 143 -13.93 -7.95 12.73
N GLU A 144 -14.01 -7.09 11.72
CA GLU A 144 -14.79 -7.31 10.51
C GLU A 144 -13.90 -7.18 9.27
N HIS A 145 -14.32 -7.86 8.18
CA HIS A 145 -13.79 -7.61 6.85
C HIS A 145 -14.92 -7.14 5.94
N ARG A 146 -14.67 -6.10 5.14
CA ARG A 146 -15.64 -5.55 4.18
C ARG A 146 -15.05 -5.53 2.79
N SER A 147 -15.80 -6.07 1.84
CA SER A 147 -15.51 -5.91 0.43
C SER A 147 -16.40 -4.80 -0.14
N PHE A 148 -15.77 -3.75 -0.63
CA PHE A 148 -16.47 -2.69 -1.35
C PHE A 148 -16.72 -3.15 -2.78
N THR A 149 -17.97 -3.04 -3.22
CA THR A 149 -18.42 -3.49 -4.54
C THR A 149 -18.74 -2.30 -5.43
N GLY A 150 -18.74 -2.52 -6.75
CA GLY A 150 -18.98 -1.46 -7.72
C GLY A 150 -17.72 -1.07 -8.49
N ASN A 151 -16.81 -2.03 -8.67
CA ASN A 151 -15.59 -1.84 -9.42
C ASN A 151 -14.54 -0.98 -8.69
N ILE A 152 -14.53 -1.09 -7.34
CA ILE A 152 -13.62 -0.36 -6.45
C ILE A 152 -12.23 -1.01 -6.47
N GLY A 153 -11.22 -0.20 -6.64
CA GLY A 153 -9.82 -0.64 -6.74
C GLY A 153 -9.04 -0.53 -5.42
N HIS A 154 -7.81 -0.09 -5.54
CA HIS A 154 -6.82 -0.04 -4.43
C HIS A 154 -6.97 1.19 -3.52
N ASN A 155 -7.77 2.17 -3.92
CA ASN A 155 -7.91 3.43 -3.17
C ASN A 155 -9.35 3.69 -2.71
N PRO A 156 -9.95 2.79 -1.90
CA PRO A 156 -11.33 2.90 -1.43
C PRO A 156 -11.71 4.28 -0.87
N PRO A 157 -10.84 5.00 -0.12
CA PRO A 157 -11.20 6.32 0.41
C PRO A 157 -11.52 7.37 -0.65
N ALA A 158 -10.94 7.24 -1.84
CA ALA A 158 -11.16 8.18 -2.95
C ALA A 158 -12.16 7.63 -3.99
N GLU A 159 -12.30 6.31 -4.07
CA GLU A 159 -13.18 5.64 -5.02
C GLU A 159 -14.62 5.51 -4.50
N ASP A 160 -14.77 5.32 -3.18
CA ASP A 160 -16.06 5.24 -2.48
C ASP A 160 -15.97 5.89 -1.10
N PRO A 161 -15.92 7.23 -1.03
CA PRO A 161 -15.75 7.96 0.22
C PRO A 161 -16.89 7.74 1.21
N ASP A 162 -18.11 7.54 0.75
CA ASP A 162 -19.29 7.40 1.61
C ASP A 162 -19.24 6.07 2.38
N GLU A 163 -19.02 4.95 1.69
CA GLU A 163 -18.84 3.65 2.34
C GLU A 163 -17.58 3.62 3.20
N PHE A 164 -16.51 4.33 2.81
CA PHE A 164 -15.31 4.43 3.62
C PHE A 164 -15.56 5.19 4.94
N VAL A 165 -16.27 6.31 4.91
CA VAL A 165 -16.67 7.07 6.11
C VAL A 165 -17.56 6.22 7.01
N LYS A 166 -18.51 5.48 6.45
CA LYS A 166 -19.36 4.55 7.21
C LYS A 166 -18.51 3.47 7.91
N ALA A 167 -17.55 2.88 7.21
CA ALA A 167 -16.66 1.88 7.82
C ALA A 167 -15.85 2.45 9.00
N ILE A 168 -15.40 3.72 8.91
CA ILE A 168 -14.70 4.40 10.01
C ILE A 168 -15.66 4.59 11.21
N THR A 169 -16.87 5.04 10.96
CA THR A 169 -17.88 5.26 12.01
C THR A 169 -18.24 3.96 12.71
N ASP A 170 -18.45 2.89 11.95
CA ASP A 170 -18.78 1.57 12.48
C ASP A 170 -17.60 0.98 13.28
N ALA A 171 -16.35 1.17 12.81
CA ALA A 171 -15.17 0.72 13.55
C ALA A 171 -15.05 1.40 14.92
N ALA A 172 -15.46 2.66 15.03
CA ALA A 172 -15.49 3.38 16.30
C ALA A 172 -16.60 2.88 17.26
N ALA A 173 -17.63 2.21 16.74
CA ALA A 173 -18.73 1.64 17.50
C ALA A 173 -18.55 0.16 17.89
N LEU A 174 -17.55 -0.52 17.32
CA LEU A 174 -17.21 -1.89 17.68
C LEU A 174 -16.66 -1.99 19.12
#